data_4e22f20ff38931f0da0a6c453badb027
#
_entry.id   4e22f20ff38931f0da0a6c453badb027
#
_cell.length_a   1.000
_cell.length_b   1.000
_cell.length_c   1.000
_cell.angle_alpha   90.00
_cell.angle_beta   90.00
_cell.angle_gamma   90.00
#
_symmetry.space_group_name_H-M   'P 1'
#
loop_
_entity.id
_entity.type
_entity.pdbx_description
1 polymer ?
#
loop_
_entity_poly.entity_id
_entity_poly.type
_entity_poly.pdbx_seq_one_letter_code
_entity_poly.pdbx_strand_id
1 'polypeptide(L)'
;MNLAKALGSVGGLTLASRILGLVRDSLFARFVGAGFASDAFLIAFRLPNMFRALFAEGAFSAAFIPMFNRKVGDKDGRGLPDGIAFAEDALSVLLPTLILMTAIFELAAWPMTWLLTFGFNGASAERFDYVVHLSRITLPYLLLISLVSLLGGILNSLHKFWINAAAPILLNATLIAALLLFHEHQPLLTARNQAIAVTVSGALQLLWLIWACRASGVKLRLKRPQLNPDVKKLMSLIWPAAAGAGAVQINLVVSTALAAALLPAGSVSYIYFADRLNQLPLGLIGIGLGTVLLPTISRQLGRGEDAEAMATQNRGMELALFLTLPATVALIVCGVPIVGALFQHGKFALEDSVLTAQALAAFSIGLPSYILVKVLTPGYYARSDTRTPVRYATMSMVVNLVLNLAFIKPLGHMGPPLATAIASTVNVAMLYRTLVRRGHFTPDARLRRRTWRLLVAALIMGVVMYFLNSLFQPFVTGTSVERWGAMLVLVATGGVVYAIATLLTGAFRLGDISTLLRRSK
;
A
#
# COMPACT_ATOMS: atom_id res chain seq x y z
N MET A 1 -9.91 24.22 -14.69
CA MET A 1 -8.68 23.88 -13.91
C MET A 1 -7.77 23.04 -14.78
N ASN A 2 -6.50 23.42 -14.92
CA ASN A 2 -5.58 22.69 -15.81
C ASN A 2 -5.32 21.29 -15.24
N LEU A 3 -5.71 20.22 -15.94
CA LEU A 3 -5.63 18.82 -15.50
C LEU A 3 -4.21 18.45 -15.02
N ALA A 4 -3.19 18.96 -15.72
CA ALA A 4 -1.79 18.78 -15.35
C ALA A 4 -1.45 19.39 -13.98
N LYS A 5 -2.03 20.57 -13.65
CA LYS A 5 -1.83 21.22 -12.35
C LYS A 5 -2.53 20.46 -11.21
N ALA A 6 -3.69 19.87 -11.49
CA ALA A 6 -4.41 19.01 -10.53
C ALA A 6 -3.64 17.70 -10.28
N LEU A 7 -3.17 17.04 -11.35
CA LEU A 7 -2.36 15.82 -11.24
C LEU A 7 -1.04 16.07 -10.50
N GLY A 8 -0.37 17.19 -10.78
CA GLY A 8 0.86 17.59 -10.09
C GLY A 8 0.64 17.84 -8.59
N SER A 9 -0.46 18.49 -8.21
CA SER A 9 -0.77 18.78 -6.80
C SER A 9 -1.12 17.50 -6.01
N VAL A 10 -1.94 16.62 -6.59
CA VAL A 10 -2.30 15.33 -5.95
C VAL A 10 -1.08 14.42 -5.85
N GLY A 11 -0.27 14.33 -6.91
CA GLY A 11 0.96 13.54 -6.91
C GLY A 11 1.97 14.03 -5.86
N GLY A 12 2.16 15.36 -5.78
CA GLY A 12 3.04 15.98 -4.77
C GLY A 12 2.57 15.73 -3.34
N LEU A 13 1.28 15.88 -3.05
CA LEU A 13 0.70 15.60 -1.72
C LEU A 13 0.79 14.12 -1.36
N THR A 14 0.58 13.23 -2.33
CA THR A 14 0.74 11.79 -2.12
C THR A 14 2.19 11.43 -1.79
N LEU A 15 3.16 12.03 -2.50
CA LEU A 15 4.58 11.84 -2.21
C LEU A 15 4.94 12.38 -0.82
N ALA A 16 4.48 13.60 -0.49
CA ALA A 16 4.68 14.19 0.84
C ALA A 16 4.10 13.31 1.95
N SER A 17 2.88 12.77 1.77
CA SER A 17 2.28 11.83 2.71
C SER A 17 3.09 10.55 2.89
N ARG A 18 3.69 10.01 1.82
CA ARG A 18 4.56 8.82 1.89
C ARG A 18 5.85 9.10 2.65
N ILE A 19 6.47 10.26 2.40
CA ILE A 19 7.69 10.69 3.13
C ILE A 19 7.35 10.88 4.61
N LEU A 20 6.27 11.58 4.94
CA LEU A 20 5.82 11.73 6.33
C LEU A 20 5.50 10.38 6.99
N GLY A 21 4.93 9.44 6.23
CA GLY A 21 4.69 8.07 6.69
C GLY A 21 5.99 7.36 7.06
N LEU A 22 7.05 7.51 6.25
CA LEU A 22 8.37 6.94 6.55
C LEU A 22 9.01 7.60 7.77
N VAL A 23 8.93 8.93 7.89
CA VAL A 23 9.40 9.67 9.08
C VAL A 23 8.66 9.21 10.34
N ARG A 24 7.33 9.07 10.27
CA ARG A 24 6.54 8.53 11.37
C ARG A 24 7.00 7.13 11.77
N ASP A 25 7.20 6.24 10.80
CA ASP A 25 7.60 4.85 11.06
C ASP A 25 9.03 4.80 11.66
N SER A 26 9.94 5.68 11.22
CA SER A 26 11.28 5.83 11.81
C SER A 26 11.22 6.32 13.26
N LEU A 27 10.39 7.32 13.55
CA LEU A 27 10.18 7.79 14.93
C LEU A 27 9.48 6.73 15.79
N PHE A 28 8.54 5.98 15.25
CA PHE A 28 7.88 4.88 15.94
C PHE A 28 8.88 3.78 16.30
N ALA A 29 9.75 3.39 15.36
CA ALA A 29 10.85 2.48 15.62
C ALA A 29 11.78 3.02 16.74
N ARG A 30 12.11 4.32 16.71
CA ARG A 30 12.97 4.97 17.70
C ARG A 30 12.41 4.90 19.13
N PHE A 31 11.13 5.19 19.31
CA PHE A 31 10.52 5.37 20.64
C PHE A 31 9.83 4.10 21.17
N VAL A 32 9.32 3.23 20.29
CA VAL A 32 8.63 1.99 20.67
C VAL A 32 9.50 0.75 20.44
N GLY A 33 10.33 0.76 19.39
CA GLY A 33 11.14 -0.38 18.97
C GLY A 33 10.35 -1.43 18.19
N ALA A 34 10.94 -2.61 18.03
CA ALA A 34 10.29 -3.78 17.46
C ALA A 34 10.13 -4.85 18.56
N GLY A 35 8.95 -4.96 19.12
CA GLY A 35 8.66 -5.87 20.22
C GLY A 35 7.17 -5.94 20.50
N PHE A 36 6.79 -6.47 21.66
CA PHE A 36 5.38 -6.66 22.01
C PHE A 36 4.55 -5.36 21.92
N ALA A 37 5.08 -4.22 22.39
CA ALA A 37 4.35 -2.95 22.38
C ALA A 37 4.04 -2.48 20.94
N SER A 38 4.99 -2.64 20.04
CA SER A 38 4.84 -2.33 18.62
C SER A 38 3.87 -3.29 17.96
N ASP A 39 4.00 -4.60 18.17
CA ASP A 39 3.10 -5.61 17.63
C ASP A 39 1.67 -5.37 18.10
N ALA A 40 1.46 -5.08 19.39
CA ALA A 40 0.16 -4.77 19.98
C ALA A 40 -0.51 -3.57 19.30
N PHE A 41 0.23 -2.48 19.08
CA PHE A 41 -0.27 -1.30 18.37
C PHE A 41 -0.62 -1.62 16.91
N LEU A 42 0.27 -2.31 16.19
CA LEU A 42 0.07 -2.65 14.78
C LEU A 42 -1.15 -3.56 14.58
N ILE A 43 -1.38 -4.50 15.50
CA ILE A 43 -2.54 -5.37 15.49
C ILE A 43 -3.81 -4.57 15.80
N ALA A 44 -3.80 -3.74 16.86
CA ALA A 44 -4.93 -2.91 17.24
C ALA A 44 -5.34 -1.94 16.11
N PHE A 45 -4.38 -1.39 15.39
CA PHE A 45 -4.64 -0.50 14.26
C PHE A 45 -4.99 -1.23 12.97
N ARG A 46 -4.82 -2.56 12.89
CA ARG A 46 -5.02 -3.34 11.66
C ARG A 46 -6.44 -3.25 11.14
N LEU A 47 -7.42 -3.47 12.02
CA LEU A 47 -8.82 -3.45 11.64
C LEU A 47 -9.31 -2.07 11.19
N PRO A 48 -9.09 -0.98 11.96
CA PRO A 48 -9.41 0.37 11.51
C PRO A 48 -8.76 0.75 10.17
N ASN A 49 -7.50 0.37 9.96
CA ASN A 49 -6.79 0.65 8.71
C ASN A 49 -7.33 -0.18 7.53
N MET A 50 -7.81 -1.39 7.76
CA MET A 50 -8.50 -2.21 6.75
C MET A 50 -9.78 -1.49 6.28
N PHE A 51 -10.59 -0.98 7.22
CA PHE A 51 -11.78 -0.22 6.86
C PHE A 51 -11.45 1.08 6.12
N ARG A 52 -10.37 1.77 6.51
CA ARG A 52 -9.86 2.91 5.75
C ARG A 52 -9.58 2.55 4.29
N ALA A 53 -8.91 1.43 4.04
CA ALA A 53 -8.62 0.98 2.68
C ALA A 53 -9.89 0.61 1.90
N LEU A 54 -10.87 -0.03 2.55
CA LEU A 54 -12.13 -0.41 1.92
C LEU A 54 -13.01 0.80 1.58
N PHE A 55 -13.11 1.77 2.49
CA PHE A 55 -13.99 2.92 2.32
C PHE A 55 -13.32 4.05 1.53
N ALA A 56 -12.11 4.46 1.91
CA ALA A 56 -11.46 5.63 1.31
C ALA A 56 -10.83 5.35 -0.06
N GLU A 57 -10.28 4.16 -0.27
CA GLU A 57 -9.51 3.81 -1.46
C GLU A 57 -10.28 2.88 -2.42
N GLY A 58 -11.45 2.36 -2.01
CA GLY A 58 -12.08 1.26 -2.73
C GLY A 58 -13.57 1.41 -2.98
N ALA A 59 -14.34 0.51 -2.38
CA ALA A 59 -15.71 0.22 -2.71
C ALA A 59 -16.68 1.40 -2.60
N PHE A 60 -16.57 2.19 -1.53
CA PHE A 60 -17.48 3.30 -1.30
C PHE A 60 -17.29 4.40 -2.34
N SER A 61 -16.06 4.87 -2.53
CA SER A 61 -15.75 5.94 -3.49
C SER A 61 -16.09 5.54 -4.92
N ALA A 62 -15.85 4.29 -5.31
CA ALA A 62 -16.17 3.77 -6.64
C ALA A 62 -17.68 3.74 -6.93
N ALA A 63 -18.53 3.52 -5.90
CA ALA A 63 -19.98 3.54 -6.04
C ALA A 63 -20.57 4.96 -5.88
N PHE A 64 -20.11 5.70 -4.88
CA PHE A 64 -20.68 7.00 -4.50
C PHE A 64 -20.40 8.09 -5.53
N ILE A 65 -19.14 8.25 -5.97
CA ILE A 65 -18.73 9.36 -6.85
C ILE A 65 -19.51 9.39 -8.18
N PRO A 66 -19.67 8.27 -8.92
CA PRO A 66 -20.45 8.27 -10.15
C PRO A 66 -21.94 8.60 -9.94
N MET A 67 -22.52 8.12 -8.82
CA MET A 67 -23.93 8.41 -8.51
C MET A 67 -24.11 9.89 -8.14
N PHE A 68 -23.23 10.44 -7.31
CA PHE A 68 -23.24 11.86 -6.96
C PHE A 68 -23.08 12.75 -8.20
N ASN A 69 -22.10 12.46 -9.06
CA ASN A 69 -21.85 13.21 -10.30
C ASN A 69 -23.05 13.16 -11.25
N ARG A 70 -23.75 12.02 -11.33
CA ARG A 70 -24.97 11.90 -12.15
C ARG A 70 -26.06 12.83 -11.64
N LYS A 71 -26.27 12.90 -10.31
CA LYS A 71 -27.26 13.81 -9.72
C LYS A 71 -26.90 15.27 -9.93
N VAL A 72 -25.63 15.63 -9.87
CA VAL A 72 -25.16 17.01 -10.15
C VAL A 72 -25.26 17.36 -11.63
N GLY A 73 -25.03 16.39 -12.53
CA GLY A 73 -25.03 16.60 -13.98
C GLY A 73 -26.37 16.39 -14.68
N ASP A 74 -27.43 16.06 -13.98
CA ASP A 74 -28.77 15.85 -14.54
C ASP A 74 -29.32 17.16 -15.11
N LYS A 75 -29.65 17.15 -16.42
CA LYS A 75 -30.12 18.37 -17.13
C LYS A 75 -31.49 18.84 -16.65
N ASP A 76 -32.30 17.93 -16.11
CA ASP A 76 -33.64 18.18 -15.57
C ASP A 76 -33.62 18.42 -14.05
N GLY A 77 -32.44 18.28 -13.40
CA GLY A 77 -32.25 18.42 -11.97
C GLY A 77 -31.78 19.82 -11.54
N ARG A 78 -31.77 20.02 -10.22
CA ARG A 78 -31.30 21.26 -9.58
C ARG A 78 -29.77 21.34 -9.49
N GLY A 79 -29.03 20.40 -10.09
CA GLY A 79 -27.59 20.37 -10.05
C GLY A 79 -27.00 20.03 -8.69
N LEU A 80 -26.13 20.89 -8.15
CA LEU A 80 -25.47 20.66 -6.86
C LEU A 80 -26.44 20.39 -5.69
N PRO A 81 -27.60 21.07 -5.54
CA PRO A 81 -28.59 20.75 -4.52
C PRO A 81 -29.08 19.30 -4.53
N ASP A 82 -29.30 18.70 -5.71
CA ASP A 82 -29.74 17.30 -5.81
C ASP A 82 -28.62 16.32 -5.44
N GLY A 83 -27.36 16.66 -5.79
CA GLY A 83 -26.19 15.95 -5.30
C GLY A 83 -26.07 16.00 -3.78
N ILE A 84 -26.28 17.19 -3.18
CA ILE A 84 -26.27 17.37 -1.72
C ILE A 84 -27.39 16.54 -1.08
N ALA A 85 -28.62 16.58 -1.62
CA ALA A 85 -29.75 15.81 -1.11
C ALA A 85 -29.44 14.30 -1.12
N PHE A 86 -28.85 13.78 -2.20
CA PHE A 86 -28.39 12.38 -2.28
C PHE A 86 -27.31 12.07 -1.24
N ALA A 87 -26.35 12.98 -1.04
CA ALA A 87 -25.30 12.79 -0.02
C ALA A 87 -25.86 12.81 1.41
N GLU A 88 -26.87 13.64 1.69
CA GLU A 88 -27.58 13.67 2.97
C GLU A 88 -28.38 12.36 3.21
N ASP A 89 -29.03 11.84 2.18
CA ASP A 89 -29.74 10.57 2.25
C ASP A 89 -28.78 9.40 2.48
N ALA A 90 -27.64 9.38 1.77
CA ALA A 90 -26.57 8.40 2.00
C ALA A 90 -26.00 8.50 3.42
N LEU A 91 -25.73 9.73 3.92
CA LEU A 91 -25.24 9.98 5.28
C LEU A 91 -26.26 9.52 6.34
N SER A 92 -27.56 9.71 6.10
CA SER A 92 -28.63 9.35 7.03
C SER A 92 -28.66 7.85 7.33
N VAL A 93 -28.26 7.01 6.39
CA VAL A 93 -28.18 5.54 6.56
C VAL A 93 -26.78 5.12 6.99
N LEU A 94 -25.74 5.72 6.40
CA LEU A 94 -24.35 5.37 6.68
C LEU A 94 -23.97 5.67 8.13
N LEU A 95 -24.31 6.84 8.66
CA LEU A 95 -23.93 7.26 10.01
C LEU A 95 -24.45 6.30 11.10
N PRO A 96 -25.76 5.99 11.20
CA PRO A 96 -26.25 5.04 12.21
C PRO A 96 -25.69 3.62 11.99
N THR A 97 -25.48 3.20 10.75
CA THR A 97 -24.85 1.91 10.46
C THR A 97 -23.41 1.85 10.98
N LEU A 98 -22.63 2.91 10.77
CA LEU A 98 -21.25 3.00 11.27
C LEU A 98 -21.19 3.09 12.80
N ILE A 99 -22.12 3.83 13.43
CA ILE A 99 -22.22 3.90 14.89
C ILE A 99 -22.52 2.51 15.46
N LEU A 100 -23.53 1.83 14.90
CA LEU A 100 -23.91 0.49 15.33
C LEU A 100 -22.76 -0.50 15.12
N MET A 101 -22.10 -0.47 13.97
CA MET A 101 -20.97 -1.35 13.67
C MET A 101 -19.79 -1.09 14.62
N THR A 102 -19.47 0.19 14.88
CA THR A 102 -18.41 0.56 15.83
C THR A 102 -18.77 0.09 17.24
N ALA A 103 -20.02 0.29 17.67
CA ALA A 103 -20.49 -0.18 18.98
C ALA A 103 -20.42 -1.72 19.10
N ILE A 104 -20.82 -2.46 18.06
CA ILE A 104 -20.69 -3.93 18.03
C ILE A 104 -19.22 -4.33 18.15
N PHE A 105 -18.32 -3.67 17.43
CA PHE A 105 -16.89 -3.98 17.49
C PHE A 105 -16.27 -3.62 18.83
N GLU A 106 -16.70 -2.53 19.47
CA GLU A 106 -16.29 -2.17 20.83
C GLU A 106 -16.72 -3.22 21.85
N LEU A 107 -17.98 -3.68 21.79
CA LEU A 107 -18.48 -4.75 22.66
C LEU A 107 -17.79 -6.09 22.37
N ALA A 108 -17.51 -6.36 21.10
CA ALA A 108 -16.83 -7.56 20.64
C ALA A 108 -15.29 -7.42 20.57
N ALA A 109 -14.70 -6.36 21.15
CA ALA A 109 -13.26 -6.09 21.03
C ALA A 109 -12.41 -7.28 21.53
N TRP A 110 -12.82 -7.95 22.60
CA TRP A 110 -12.12 -9.13 23.11
C TRP A 110 -12.11 -10.30 22.09
N PRO A 111 -13.27 -10.85 21.64
CA PRO A 111 -13.27 -11.94 20.67
C PRO A 111 -12.69 -11.53 19.31
N MET A 112 -12.82 -10.27 18.89
CA MET A 112 -12.18 -9.78 17.67
C MET A 112 -10.66 -9.77 17.79
N THR A 113 -10.12 -9.29 18.90
CA THR A 113 -8.68 -9.32 19.16
C THR A 113 -8.18 -10.76 19.21
N TRP A 114 -8.96 -11.66 19.82
CA TRP A 114 -8.63 -13.08 19.84
C TRP A 114 -8.58 -13.66 18.41
N LEU A 115 -9.54 -13.33 17.56
CA LEU A 115 -9.56 -13.75 16.16
C LEU A 115 -8.36 -13.20 15.36
N LEU A 116 -7.91 -11.97 15.68
CA LEU A 116 -6.78 -11.32 15.03
C LEU A 116 -5.41 -11.81 15.53
N THR A 117 -5.38 -12.54 16.64
CA THR A 117 -4.12 -12.96 17.27
C THR A 117 -4.10 -14.45 17.64
N PHE A 118 -5.24 -15.14 17.57
CA PHE A 118 -5.44 -16.49 18.12
C PHE A 118 -4.86 -16.63 19.54
N GLY A 119 -5.04 -15.57 20.36
CA GLY A 119 -4.57 -15.52 21.74
C GLY A 119 -3.15 -15.00 21.93
N PHE A 120 -2.42 -14.67 20.89
CA PHE A 120 -1.02 -14.21 20.92
C PHE A 120 -0.05 -15.26 21.49
N ASN A 121 0.96 -15.67 20.75
CA ASN A 121 1.86 -16.74 21.13
C ASN A 121 2.56 -16.44 22.49
N GLY A 122 2.25 -17.24 23.52
CA GLY A 122 2.88 -17.13 24.84
C GLY A 122 2.59 -15.82 25.59
N ALA A 123 1.60 -15.04 25.20
CA ALA A 123 1.22 -13.83 25.90
C ALA A 123 0.50 -14.18 27.22
N SER A 124 0.85 -13.49 28.31
CA SER A 124 0.07 -13.51 29.52
C SER A 124 -1.31 -12.86 29.30
N ALA A 125 -2.28 -13.15 30.17
CA ALA A 125 -3.60 -12.52 30.13
C ALA A 125 -3.50 -10.99 30.11
N GLU A 126 -2.62 -10.41 30.91
CA GLU A 126 -2.37 -8.95 30.96
C GLU A 126 -1.89 -8.38 29.62
N ARG A 127 -1.03 -9.10 28.89
CA ARG A 127 -0.56 -8.68 27.57
C ARG A 127 -1.69 -8.75 26.54
N PHE A 128 -2.51 -9.78 26.59
CA PHE A 128 -3.67 -9.89 25.71
C PHE A 128 -4.68 -8.77 26.00
N ASP A 129 -5.01 -8.52 27.27
CA ASP A 129 -5.91 -7.44 27.69
C ASP A 129 -5.37 -6.05 27.27
N TYR A 130 -4.05 -5.88 27.27
CA TYR A 130 -3.44 -4.66 26.73
C TYR A 130 -3.73 -4.48 25.23
N VAL A 131 -3.64 -5.53 24.40
CA VAL A 131 -3.98 -5.46 22.97
C VAL A 131 -5.47 -5.15 22.78
N VAL A 132 -6.36 -5.76 23.59
CA VAL A 132 -7.80 -5.46 23.59
C VAL A 132 -8.04 -3.99 23.94
N HIS A 133 -7.34 -3.46 24.94
CA HIS A 133 -7.43 -2.05 25.32
C HIS A 133 -7.01 -1.11 24.19
N LEU A 134 -5.89 -1.38 23.52
CA LEU A 134 -5.46 -0.60 22.36
C LEU A 134 -6.45 -0.69 21.20
N SER A 135 -7.03 -1.88 20.98
CA SER A 135 -8.05 -2.09 19.94
C SER A 135 -9.28 -1.21 20.19
N ARG A 136 -9.77 -1.16 21.42
CA ARG A 136 -10.89 -0.26 21.80
C ARG A 136 -10.56 1.21 21.55
N ILE A 137 -9.35 1.66 21.86
CA ILE A 137 -8.94 3.05 21.62
C ILE A 137 -8.91 3.38 20.11
N THR A 138 -8.55 2.43 19.24
CA THR A 138 -8.42 2.66 17.80
C THR A 138 -9.71 2.42 17.02
N LEU A 139 -10.67 1.63 17.52
CA LEU A 139 -11.91 1.30 16.82
C LEU A 139 -12.78 2.50 16.43
N PRO A 140 -12.91 3.59 17.25
CA PRO A 140 -13.66 4.79 16.83
C PRO A 140 -13.13 5.45 15.58
N TYR A 141 -11.84 5.25 15.24
CA TYR A 141 -11.27 5.74 13.98
C TYR A 141 -12.02 5.19 12.76
N LEU A 142 -12.61 3.99 12.83
CA LEU A 142 -13.39 3.39 11.76
C LEU A 142 -14.59 4.27 11.36
N LEU A 143 -15.35 4.74 12.33
CA LEU A 143 -16.46 5.66 12.10
C LEU A 143 -15.97 6.95 11.45
N LEU A 144 -14.92 7.55 12.03
CA LEU A 144 -14.38 8.83 11.59
C LEU A 144 -13.85 8.78 10.15
N ILE A 145 -13.06 7.75 9.82
CA ILE A 145 -12.46 7.63 8.49
C ILE A 145 -13.48 7.28 7.40
N SER A 146 -14.56 6.58 7.76
CA SER A 146 -15.65 6.31 6.82
C SER A 146 -16.42 7.57 6.46
N LEU A 147 -16.64 8.46 7.43
CA LEU A 147 -17.22 9.79 7.17
C LEU A 147 -16.27 10.70 6.36
N VAL A 148 -14.98 10.64 6.66
CA VAL A 148 -13.93 11.29 5.85
C VAL A 148 -14.02 10.85 4.39
N SER A 149 -14.26 9.56 4.14
CA SER A 149 -14.38 9.01 2.78
C SER A 149 -15.61 9.54 2.04
N LEU A 150 -16.74 9.68 2.71
CA LEU A 150 -17.95 10.30 2.14
C LEU A 150 -17.68 11.76 1.72
N LEU A 151 -17.15 12.56 2.64
CA LEU A 151 -16.85 13.98 2.38
C LEU A 151 -15.76 14.14 1.31
N GLY A 152 -14.74 13.27 1.33
CA GLY A 152 -13.71 13.20 0.30
C GLY A 152 -14.27 12.86 -1.07
N GLY A 153 -15.25 11.96 -1.15
CA GLY A 153 -15.98 11.63 -2.38
C GLY A 153 -16.72 12.84 -2.95
N ILE A 154 -17.38 13.64 -2.11
CA ILE A 154 -18.05 14.88 -2.52
C ILE A 154 -17.02 15.90 -3.05
N LEU A 155 -15.93 16.12 -2.32
CA LEU A 155 -14.89 17.08 -2.74
C LEU A 155 -14.19 16.65 -4.04
N ASN A 156 -13.97 15.35 -4.23
CA ASN A 156 -13.45 14.82 -5.48
C ASN A 156 -14.40 15.06 -6.65
N SER A 157 -15.72 14.90 -6.43
CA SER A 157 -16.75 15.21 -7.42
C SER A 157 -16.81 16.69 -7.78
N LEU A 158 -16.46 17.56 -6.83
CA LEU A 158 -16.33 19.01 -7.04
C LEU A 158 -14.95 19.43 -7.59
N HIS A 159 -14.13 18.48 -8.06
CA HIS A 159 -12.78 18.70 -8.59
C HIS A 159 -11.79 19.32 -7.58
N LYS A 160 -12.04 19.18 -6.27
CA LYS A 160 -11.17 19.64 -5.18
C LYS A 160 -10.29 18.51 -4.63
N PHE A 161 -9.62 17.81 -5.51
CA PHE A 161 -8.84 16.59 -5.24
C PHE A 161 -7.73 16.80 -4.18
N TRP A 162 -7.09 17.97 -4.17
CA TRP A 162 -5.98 18.27 -3.28
C TRP A 162 -6.36 18.22 -1.80
N ILE A 163 -7.59 18.61 -1.46
CA ILE A 163 -8.08 18.64 -0.08
C ILE A 163 -8.18 17.21 0.48
N ASN A 164 -8.74 16.30 -0.32
CA ASN A 164 -8.84 14.90 0.05
C ASN A 164 -7.46 14.23 0.10
N ALA A 165 -6.56 14.57 -0.84
CA ALA A 165 -5.19 14.08 -0.87
C ALA A 165 -4.34 14.56 0.32
N ALA A 166 -4.72 15.67 0.98
CA ALA A 166 -4.07 16.18 2.19
C ALA A 166 -4.48 15.43 3.48
N ALA A 167 -5.63 14.74 3.50
CA ALA A 167 -6.11 14.06 4.70
C ALA A 167 -5.12 13.03 5.30
N PRO A 168 -4.42 12.17 4.50
CA PRO A 168 -3.40 11.29 5.04
C PRO A 168 -2.18 12.01 5.64
N ILE A 169 -1.90 13.26 5.23
CA ILE A 169 -0.84 14.08 5.82
C ILE A 169 -1.20 14.41 7.27
N LEU A 170 -2.48 14.75 7.56
CA LEU A 170 -2.94 15.00 8.92
C LEU A 170 -2.78 13.77 9.82
N LEU A 171 -3.07 12.56 9.32
CA LEU A 171 -2.80 11.34 10.06
C LEU A 171 -1.33 11.24 10.46
N ASN A 172 -0.43 11.34 9.50
CA ASN A 172 0.99 11.21 9.75
C ASN A 172 1.51 12.33 10.66
N ALA A 173 1.09 13.57 10.45
CA ALA A 173 1.48 14.72 11.28
C ALA A 173 1.02 14.55 12.74
N THR A 174 -0.22 14.10 12.96
CA THR A 174 -0.75 13.85 14.31
C THR A 174 0.03 12.74 15.03
N LEU A 175 0.33 11.64 14.33
CA LEU A 175 1.10 10.53 14.90
C LEU A 175 2.56 10.94 15.17
N ILE A 176 3.18 11.73 14.30
CA ILE A 176 4.52 12.30 14.53
C ILE A 176 4.50 13.24 15.73
N ALA A 177 3.52 14.13 15.81
CA ALA A 177 3.40 15.04 16.96
C ALA A 177 3.23 14.28 18.27
N ALA A 178 2.42 13.21 18.27
CA ALA A 178 2.27 12.35 19.45
C ALA A 178 3.58 11.65 19.84
N LEU A 179 4.38 11.18 18.88
CA LEU A 179 5.69 10.59 19.16
C LEU A 179 6.71 11.60 19.71
N LEU A 180 6.65 12.84 19.25
CA LEU A 180 7.59 13.87 19.69
C LEU A 180 7.22 14.49 21.04
N LEU A 181 5.91 14.66 21.31
CA LEU A 181 5.42 15.39 22.48
C LEU A 181 4.99 14.47 23.63
N PHE A 182 4.55 13.24 23.34
CA PHE A 182 3.93 12.34 24.31
C PHE A 182 4.58 10.94 24.33
N HIS A 183 5.86 10.83 23.95
CA HIS A 183 6.58 9.58 24.14
C HIS A 183 6.98 9.41 25.61
N GLU A 184 6.95 8.17 26.05
CA GLU A 184 7.26 7.76 27.41
C GLU A 184 8.50 6.85 27.43
N HIS A 185 9.15 6.71 28.58
CA HIS A 185 10.27 5.78 28.73
C HIS A 185 9.82 4.31 28.52
N GLN A 186 8.56 4.01 28.84
CA GLN A 186 7.99 2.69 28.64
C GLN A 186 7.33 2.59 27.24
N PRO A 187 7.78 1.64 26.39
CA PRO A 187 7.21 1.45 25.05
C PRO A 187 5.70 1.22 25.03
N LEU A 188 5.15 0.55 26.05
CA LEU A 188 3.71 0.30 26.19
C LEU A 188 2.91 1.60 26.31
N LEU A 189 3.36 2.56 27.12
CA LEU A 189 2.68 3.84 27.27
C LEU A 189 2.76 4.66 25.97
N THR A 190 3.91 4.66 25.30
CA THR A 190 4.07 5.31 23.99
C THR A 190 3.15 4.68 22.94
N ALA A 191 3.02 3.35 22.90
CA ALA A 191 2.11 2.64 21.99
C ALA A 191 0.64 3.00 22.28
N ARG A 192 0.25 3.14 23.57
CA ARG A 192 -1.09 3.62 23.95
C ARG A 192 -1.32 5.06 23.47
N ASN A 193 -0.37 5.96 23.65
CA ASN A 193 -0.47 7.34 23.18
C ASN A 193 -0.60 7.40 21.67
N GLN A 194 0.07 6.49 20.93
CA GLN A 194 -0.10 6.34 19.49
C GLN A 194 -1.51 5.85 19.11
N ALA A 195 -2.08 4.91 19.85
CA ALA A 195 -3.45 4.46 19.63
C ALA A 195 -4.47 5.61 19.81
N ILE A 196 -4.29 6.43 20.84
CA ILE A 196 -5.09 7.66 21.04
C ILE A 196 -4.91 8.62 19.87
N ALA A 197 -3.66 8.85 19.43
CA ALA A 197 -3.34 9.73 18.31
C ALA A 197 -4.00 9.27 17.00
N VAL A 198 -4.17 7.97 16.77
CA VAL A 198 -4.93 7.45 15.61
C VAL A 198 -6.35 7.98 15.63
N THR A 199 -7.06 7.84 16.73
CA THR A 199 -8.46 8.29 16.85
C THR A 199 -8.57 9.81 16.77
N VAL A 200 -7.66 10.55 17.45
CA VAL A 200 -7.57 12.01 17.33
C VAL A 200 -7.33 12.44 15.89
N SER A 201 -6.45 11.76 15.16
CA SER A 201 -6.18 12.06 13.77
C SER A 201 -7.42 11.91 12.88
N GLY A 202 -8.25 10.89 13.16
CA GLY A 202 -9.53 10.69 12.47
C GLY A 202 -10.49 11.86 12.70
N ALA A 203 -10.57 12.35 13.93
CA ALA A 203 -11.37 13.53 14.26
C ALA A 203 -10.85 14.79 13.55
N LEU A 204 -9.54 15.01 13.53
CA LEU A 204 -8.92 16.13 12.82
C LEU A 204 -9.16 16.06 11.30
N GLN A 205 -9.04 14.88 10.70
CA GLN A 205 -9.34 14.67 9.28
C GLN A 205 -10.82 14.96 8.98
N LEU A 206 -11.72 14.51 9.84
CA LEU A 206 -13.15 14.76 9.68
C LEU A 206 -13.47 16.25 9.78
N LEU A 207 -12.93 16.94 10.78
CA LEU A 207 -13.11 18.40 10.94
C LEU A 207 -12.56 19.16 9.73
N TRP A 208 -11.37 18.78 9.24
CA TRP A 208 -10.78 19.36 8.03
C TRP A 208 -11.71 19.24 6.81
N LEU A 209 -12.28 18.05 6.59
CA LEU A 209 -13.15 17.83 5.43
C LEU A 209 -14.54 18.46 5.61
N ILE A 210 -15.08 18.52 6.82
CA ILE A 210 -16.31 19.29 7.12
C ILE A 210 -16.10 20.77 6.81
N TRP A 211 -14.99 21.35 7.28
CA TRP A 211 -14.64 22.74 6.96
C TRP A 211 -14.52 22.96 5.45
N ALA A 212 -13.81 22.07 4.76
CA ALA A 212 -13.61 22.17 3.32
C ALA A 212 -14.91 22.01 2.50
N CYS A 213 -15.82 21.12 2.91
CA CYS A 213 -17.15 20.99 2.32
C CYS A 213 -17.96 22.28 2.51
N ARG A 214 -17.98 22.82 3.73
CA ARG A 214 -18.69 24.10 4.02
C ARG A 214 -18.13 25.26 3.20
N ALA A 215 -16.81 25.38 3.13
CA ALA A 215 -16.12 26.37 2.29
C ALA A 215 -16.38 26.17 0.78
N SER A 216 -16.82 24.98 0.39
CA SER A 216 -17.20 24.63 -1.00
C SER A 216 -18.69 24.80 -1.29
N GLY A 217 -19.45 25.35 -0.34
CA GLY A 217 -20.90 25.53 -0.48
C GLY A 217 -21.73 24.28 -0.16
N VAL A 218 -21.09 23.19 0.29
CA VAL A 218 -21.77 21.94 0.66
C VAL A 218 -22.01 21.94 2.17
N LYS A 219 -23.28 22.06 2.55
CA LYS A 219 -23.71 21.96 3.95
C LYS A 219 -24.64 20.77 4.07
N LEU A 220 -24.12 19.66 4.61
CA LEU A 220 -24.92 18.45 4.84
C LEU A 220 -25.76 18.59 6.11
N ARG A 221 -27.03 18.23 6.01
CA ARG A 221 -27.96 18.15 7.13
C ARG A 221 -28.20 16.69 7.49
N LEU A 222 -28.28 16.41 8.77
CA LEU A 222 -28.66 15.08 9.24
C LEU A 222 -30.18 14.91 9.06
N LYS A 223 -30.57 13.91 8.30
CA LYS A 223 -31.95 13.50 8.07
C LYS A 223 -32.25 12.21 8.83
N ARG A 224 -33.54 11.91 8.97
CA ARG A 224 -33.94 10.59 9.46
C ARG A 224 -33.54 9.52 8.44
N PRO A 225 -33.06 8.34 8.86
CA PRO A 225 -32.67 7.26 7.97
C PRO A 225 -33.82 6.86 7.05
N GLN A 226 -33.57 6.94 5.74
CA GLN A 226 -34.54 6.53 4.72
C GLN A 226 -33.84 5.71 3.64
N LEU A 227 -34.32 4.49 3.44
CA LEU A 227 -33.86 3.60 2.37
C LEU A 227 -34.60 3.90 1.08
N ASN A 228 -34.37 5.07 0.50
CA ASN A 228 -34.90 5.43 -0.81
C ASN A 228 -34.23 4.61 -1.94
N PRO A 229 -34.78 4.61 -3.17
CA PRO A 229 -34.22 3.83 -4.30
C PRO A 229 -32.76 4.12 -4.60
N ASP A 230 -32.31 5.38 -4.46
CA ASP A 230 -30.93 5.77 -4.72
C ASP A 230 -29.97 5.18 -3.66
N VAL A 231 -30.34 5.24 -2.38
CA VAL A 231 -29.55 4.65 -1.29
C VAL A 231 -29.50 3.13 -1.41
N LYS A 232 -30.62 2.46 -1.76
CA LYS A 232 -30.64 1.01 -2.03
C LYS A 232 -29.70 0.66 -3.17
N LYS A 233 -29.69 1.45 -4.24
CA LYS A 233 -28.79 1.27 -5.38
C LYS A 233 -27.33 1.48 -4.97
N LEU A 234 -27.03 2.51 -4.16
CA LEU A 234 -25.69 2.74 -3.62
C LEU A 234 -25.21 1.52 -2.82
N MET A 235 -26.03 0.99 -1.91
CA MET A 235 -25.72 -0.20 -1.11
C MET A 235 -25.46 -1.43 -2.01
N SER A 236 -26.29 -1.64 -3.03
CA SER A 236 -26.12 -2.76 -3.97
C SER A 236 -24.83 -2.69 -4.78
N LEU A 237 -24.28 -1.49 -5.01
CA LEU A 237 -23.00 -1.27 -5.69
C LEU A 237 -21.80 -1.39 -4.75
N ILE A 238 -21.95 -0.94 -3.49
CA ILE A 238 -20.88 -1.01 -2.49
C ILE A 238 -20.55 -2.47 -2.14
N TRP A 239 -21.56 -3.33 -1.96
CA TRP A 239 -21.36 -4.69 -1.47
C TRP A 239 -20.44 -5.55 -2.35
N PRO A 240 -20.65 -5.66 -3.68
CA PRO A 240 -19.72 -6.41 -4.55
C PRO A 240 -18.33 -5.80 -4.60
N ALA A 241 -18.23 -4.46 -4.60
CA ALA A 241 -16.95 -3.76 -4.61
C ALA A 241 -16.19 -3.98 -3.29
N ALA A 242 -16.90 -3.96 -2.15
CA ALA A 242 -16.33 -4.25 -0.84
C ALA A 242 -15.88 -5.72 -0.74
N ALA A 243 -16.63 -6.66 -1.28
CA ALA A 243 -16.25 -8.06 -1.32
C ALA A 243 -14.95 -8.28 -2.12
N GLY A 244 -14.82 -7.62 -3.28
CA GLY A 244 -13.61 -7.70 -4.11
C GLY A 244 -12.38 -7.08 -3.44
N ALA A 245 -12.49 -5.88 -2.90
CA ALA A 245 -11.41 -5.20 -2.18
C ALA A 245 -11.11 -5.89 -0.84
N GLY A 246 -12.14 -6.43 -0.18
CA GLY A 246 -12.05 -7.13 1.10
C GLY A 246 -11.20 -8.38 1.05
N ALA A 247 -11.22 -9.13 -0.05
CA ALA A 247 -10.43 -10.36 -0.19
C ALA A 247 -8.93 -10.11 0.05
N VAL A 248 -8.38 -9.05 -0.53
CA VAL A 248 -6.97 -8.67 -0.32
C VAL A 248 -6.71 -8.28 1.14
N GLN A 249 -7.63 -7.53 1.74
CA GLN A 249 -7.50 -7.09 3.14
C GLN A 249 -7.60 -8.26 4.11
N ILE A 250 -8.49 -9.22 3.85
CA ILE A 250 -8.63 -10.45 4.65
C ILE A 250 -7.32 -11.25 4.62
N ASN A 251 -6.71 -11.41 3.45
CA ASN A 251 -5.42 -12.11 3.34
C ASN A 251 -4.32 -11.46 4.19
N LEU A 252 -4.26 -10.12 4.20
CA LEU A 252 -3.31 -9.38 5.04
C LEU A 252 -3.61 -9.55 6.53
N VAL A 253 -4.89 -9.55 6.93
CA VAL A 253 -5.32 -9.79 8.31
C VAL A 253 -4.95 -11.20 8.76
N VAL A 254 -5.25 -12.22 7.94
CA VAL A 254 -4.92 -13.61 8.24
C VAL A 254 -3.41 -13.82 8.37
N SER A 255 -2.60 -13.26 7.47
CA SER A 255 -1.15 -13.34 7.56
C SER A 255 -0.60 -12.70 8.84
N THR A 256 -1.18 -11.54 9.24
CA THR A 256 -0.79 -10.87 10.50
C THR A 256 -1.23 -11.68 11.72
N ALA A 257 -2.45 -12.26 11.70
CA ALA A 257 -2.96 -13.09 12.77
C ALA A 257 -2.11 -14.36 12.99
N LEU A 258 -1.72 -15.02 11.89
CA LEU A 258 -0.82 -16.17 11.95
C LEU A 258 0.56 -15.79 12.50
N ALA A 259 1.10 -14.64 12.09
CA ALA A 259 2.37 -14.16 12.61
C ALA A 259 2.28 -13.86 14.12
N ALA A 260 1.21 -13.19 14.57
CA ALA A 260 0.98 -12.91 15.98
C ALA A 260 0.79 -14.18 16.81
N ALA A 261 0.09 -15.18 16.27
CA ALA A 261 -0.23 -16.42 16.95
C ALA A 261 0.93 -17.40 17.07
N LEU A 262 1.82 -17.44 16.07
CA LEU A 262 2.79 -18.55 15.92
C LEU A 262 4.25 -18.08 16.04
N LEU A 263 4.53 -16.78 15.99
CA LEU A 263 5.88 -16.24 16.01
C LEU A 263 6.18 -15.50 17.32
N PRO A 264 7.47 -15.36 17.67
CA PRO A 264 7.89 -14.55 18.82
C PRO A 264 7.45 -13.09 18.69
N ALA A 265 7.32 -12.40 19.85
CA ALA A 265 7.05 -10.97 19.88
C ALA A 265 8.12 -10.18 19.10
N GLY A 266 7.69 -9.15 18.37
CA GLY A 266 8.51 -8.37 17.45
C GLY A 266 8.36 -8.81 15.99
N SER A 267 7.89 -10.05 15.74
CA SER A 267 7.79 -10.58 14.36
C SER A 267 6.80 -9.81 13.49
N VAL A 268 5.67 -9.37 14.04
CA VAL A 268 4.70 -8.54 13.30
C VAL A 268 5.34 -7.21 12.93
N SER A 269 6.14 -6.64 13.83
CA SER A 269 6.86 -5.38 13.61
C SER A 269 7.92 -5.51 12.53
N TYR A 270 8.74 -6.58 12.55
CA TYR A 270 9.74 -6.84 11.51
C TYR A 270 9.10 -6.94 10.12
N ILE A 271 8.02 -7.69 10.00
CA ILE A 271 7.25 -7.82 8.75
C ILE A 271 6.68 -6.46 8.32
N TYR A 272 6.15 -5.68 9.26
CA TYR A 272 5.58 -4.36 8.98
C TYR A 272 6.64 -3.37 8.44
N PHE A 273 7.79 -3.23 9.12
CA PHE A 273 8.85 -2.33 8.66
C PHE A 273 9.45 -2.78 7.34
N ALA A 274 9.62 -4.09 7.14
CA ALA A 274 10.07 -4.65 5.87
C ALA A 274 9.09 -4.34 4.72
N ASP A 275 7.78 -4.54 4.94
CA ASP A 275 6.76 -4.22 3.94
C ASP A 275 6.75 -2.73 3.58
N ARG A 276 6.97 -1.83 4.56
CA ARG A 276 7.09 -0.39 4.31
C ARG A 276 8.20 -0.05 3.32
N LEU A 277 9.36 -0.66 3.46
CA LEU A 277 10.48 -0.44 2.54
C LEU A 277 10.22 -1.07 1.17
N ASN A 278 9.64 -2.27 1.13
CA ASN A 278 9.25 -2.93 -0.12
C ASN A 278 8.20 -2.12 -0.91
N GLN A 279 7.32 -1.39 -0.21
CA GLN A 279 6.30 -0.55 -0.84
C GLN A 279 6.87 0.72 -1.51
N LEU A 280 8.10 1.17 -1.20
CA LEU A 280 8.69 2.36 -1.81
C LEU A 280 8.93 2.17 -3.32
N PRO A 281 9.73 1.17 -3.79
CA PRO A 281 9.87 0.93 -5.21
C PRO A 281 8.55 0.48 -5.86
N LEU A 282 7.74 -0.33 -5.18
CA LEU A 282 6.44 -0.76 -5.66
C LEU A 282 5.49 0.42 -5.96
N GLY A 283 5.47 1.42 -5.09
CA GLY A 283 4.65 2.61 -5.26
C GLY A 283 5.13 3.50 -6.40
N LEU A 284 6.44 3.73 -6.48
CA LEU A 284 7.02 4.60 -7.51
C LEU A 284 6.83 4.00 -8.92
N ILE A 285 7.23 2.74 -9.08
CA ILE A 285 7.21 2.05 -10.39
C ILE A 285 5.77 1.68 -10.78
N GLY A 286 5.01 1.12 -9.83
CA GLY A 286 3.68 0.56 -10.10
C GLY A 286 2.63 1.61 -10.42
N ILE A 287 2.69 2.80 -9.83
CA ILE A 287 1.79 3.90 -10.15
C ILE A 287 2.09 4.41 -11.56
N GLY A 288 3.37 4.69 -11.87
CA GLY A 288 3.78 5.19 -13.18
C GLY A 288 3.34 4.28 -14.33
N LEU A 289 3.58 2.97 -14.20
CA LEU A 289 3.19 2.01 -15.23
C LEU A 289 1.67 1.81 -15.32
N GLY A 290 0.99 1.70 -14.18
CA GLY A 290 -0.46 1.45 -14.14
C GLY A 290 -1.29 2.57 -14.74
N THR A 291 -0.88 3.83 -14.55
CA THR A 291 -1.61 5.00 -15.07
C THR A 291 -1.46 5.17 -16.58
N VAL A 292 -0.37 4.70 -17.19
CA VAL A 292 -0.07 4.89 -18.61
C VAL A 292 -0.51 3.68 -19.45
N LEU A 293 -0.30 2.46 -18.97
CA LEU A 293 -0.50 1.26 -19.77
C LEU A 293 -1.96 1.01 -20.12
N LEU A 294 -2.89 1.10 -19.16
CA LEU A 294 -4.29 0.77 -19.42
C LEU A 294 -4.93 1.70 -20.45
N PRO A 295 -4.86 3.05 -20.35
CA PRO A 295 -5.43 3.94 -21.37
C PRO A 295 -4.79 3.76 -22.74
N THR A 296 -3.46 3.52 -22.78
CA THR A 296 -2.74 3.36 -24.04
C THR A 296 -3.14 2.08 -24.76
N ILE A 297 -3.12 0.93 -24.07
CA ILE A 297 -3.53 -0.36 -24.63
C ILE A 297 -5.01 -0.33 -25.04
N SER A 298 -5.90 0.25 -24.22
CA SER A 298 -7.33 0.37 -24.55
C SER A 298 -7.57 1.18 -25.82
N ARG A 299 -6.82 2.28 -26.01
CA ARG A 299 -6.91 3.12 -27.23
C ARG A 299 -6.44 2.37 -28.46
N GLN A 300 -5.31 1.66 -28.37
CA GLN A 300 -4.74 0.88 -29.47
C GLN A 300 -5.67 -0.26 -29.88
N LEU A 301 -6.21 -1.02 -28.92
CA LEU A 301 -7.21 -2.06 -29.21
C LEU A 301 -8.51 -1.51 -29.79
N GLY A 302 -8.98 -0.34 -29.32
CA GLY A 302 -10.16 0.33 -29.87
C GLY A 302 -9.99 0.78 -31.32
N ARG A 303 -8.74 0.88 -31.81
CA ARG A 303 -8.40 1.17 -33.21
C ARG A 303 -8.10 -0.09 -34.04
N GLY A 304 -8.16 -1.27 -33.44
CA GLY A 304 -7.76 -2.53 -34.09
C GLY A 304 -6.24 -2.73 -34.23
N GLU A 305 -5.44 -1.96 -33.47
CA GLU A 305 -3.97 -1.96 -33.50
C GLU A 305 -3.42 -2.99 -32.49
N ASP A 306 -3.81 -4.28 -32.65
CA ASP A 306 -3.43 -5.35 -31.69
C ASP A 306 -1.90 -5.53 -31.57
N ALA A 307 -1.17 -5.42 -32.68
CA ALA A 307 0.28 -5.54 -32.68
C ALA A 307 0.95 -4.42 -31.88
N GLU A 308 0.45 -3.19 -31.96
CA GLU A 308 0.95 -2.06 -31.17
C GLU A 308 0.60 -2.22 -29.68
N ALA A 309 -0.59 -2.72 -29.36
CA ALA A 309 -0.98 -3.01 -27.98
C ALA A 309 -0.05 -4.06 -27.35
N MET A 310 0.29 -5.13 -28.08
CA MET A 310 1.26 -6.12 -27.64
C MET A 310 2.68 -5.52 -27.49
N ALA A 311 3.11 -4.66 -28.44
CA ALA A 311 4.39 -3.97 -28.36
C ALA A 311 4.44 -3.05 -27.12
N THR A 312 3.38 -2.29 -26.85
CA THR A 312 3.25 -1.44 -25.66
C THR A 312 3.39 -2.27 -24.36
N GLN A 313 2.74 -3.43 -24.31
CA GLN A 313 2.84 -4.32 -23.14
C GLN A 313 4.24 -4.92 -22.98
N ASN A 314 4.91 -5.30 -24.09
CA ASN A 314 6.32 -5.72 -24.08
C ASN A 314 7.23 -4.62 -23.50
N ARG A 315 7.04 -3.35 -23.91
CA ARG A 315 7.84 -2.22 -23.38
C ARG A 315 7.53 -1.96 -21.91
N GLY A 316 6.27 -2.10 -21.49
CA GLY A 316 5.89 -2.03 -20.08
C GLY A 316 6.60 -3.10 -19.23
N MET A 317 6.68 -4.33 -19.71
CA MET A 317 7.43 -5.42 -19.03
C MET A 317 8.94 -5.13 -18.99
N GLU A 318 9.53 -4.66 -20.09
CA GLU A 318 10.94 -4.26 -20.10
C GLU A 318 11.25 -3.20 -19.04
N LEU A 319 10.46 -2.13 -19.00
CA LEU A 319 10.65 -1.04 -18.04
C LEU A 319 10.42 -1.50 -16.61
N ALA A 320 9.41 -2.35 -16.39
CA ALA A 320 9.16 -2.95 -15.08
C ALA A 320 10.38 -3.73 -14.59
N LEU A 321 10.93 -4.62 -15.40
CA LEU A 321 12.10 -5.44 -15.05
C LEU A 321 13.37 -4.58 -14.91
N PHE A 322 13.56 -3.59 -15.77
CA PHE A 322 14.69 -2.65 -15.67
C PHE A 322 14.76 -1.94 -14.32
N LEU A 323 13.62 -1.56 -13.74
CA LEU A 323 13.57 -0.85 -12.48
C LEU A 323 13.49 -1.80 -11.26
N THR A 324 12.80 -2.94 -11.39
CA THR A 324 12.57 -3.83 -10.24
C THR A 324 13.73 -4.76 -9.96
N LEU A 325 14.45 -5.26 -10.98
CA LEU A 325 15.57 -6.18 -10.75
C LEU A 325 16.68 -5.56 -9.90
N PRO A 326 17.20 -4.34 -10.21
CA PRO A 326 18.21 -3.73 -9.35
C PRO A 326 17.66 -3.38 -7.96
N ALA A 327 16.41 -2.94 -7.85
CA ALA A 327 15.78 -2.67 -6.56
C ALA A 327 15.69 -3.95 -5.72
N THR A 328 15.29 -5.07 -6.32
CA THR A 328 15.27 -6.39 -5.66
C THR A 328 16.65 -6.75 -5.10
N VAL A 329 17.67 -6.69 -5.94
CA VAL A 329 19.04 -7.06 -5.55
C VAL A 329 19.59 -6.11 -4.48
N ALA A 330 19.35 -4.81 -4.62
CA ALA A 330 19.77 -3.82 -3.62
C ALA A 330 19.11 -4.05 -2.25
N LEU A 331 17.81 -4.32 -2.21
CA LEU A 331 17.08 -4.59 -0.97
C LEU A 331 17.49 -5.90 -0.32
N ILE A 332 17.89 -6.92 -1.10
CA ILE A 332 18.38 -8.19 -0.57
C ILE A 332 19.81 -8.01 -0.01
N VAL A 333 20.71 -7.41 -0.77
CA VAL A 333 22.14 -7.33 -0.42
C VAL A 333 22.41 -6.25 0.61
N CYS A 334 21.76 -5.09 0.49
CA CYS A 334 21.95 -3.95 1.39
C CYS A 334 20.78 -3.75 2.36
N GLY A 335 20.02 -4.82 2.65
CA GLY A 335 18.87 -4.74 3.56
C GLY A 335 19.23 -4.20 4.94
N VAL A 336 20.30 -4.70 5.56
CA VAL A 336 20.75 -4.25 6.90
C VAL A 336 21.18 -2.78 6.89
N PRO A 337 22.05 -2.29 6.00
CA PRO A 337 22.35 -0.86 5.88
C PRO A 337 21.13 0.03 5.68
N ILE A 338 20.19 -0.39 4.83
CA ILE A 338 18.96 0.38 4.52
C ILE A 338 18.06 0.46 5.74
N VAL A 339 17.77 -0.68 6.38
CA VAL A 339 16.96 -0.75 7.60
C VAL A 339 17.63 -0.01 8.74
N GLY A 340 18.96 -0.21 8.91
CA GLY A 340 19.75 0.41 9.96
C GLY A 340 19.79 1.94 9.86
N ALA A 341 19.97 2.48 8.65
CA ALA A 341 19.94 3.93 8.44
C ALA A 341 18.58 4.54 8.78
N LEU A 342 17.48 3.87 8.44
CA LEU A 342 16.14 4.40 8.57
C LEU A 342 15.50 4.15 9.94
N PHE A 343 15.76 3.02 10.59
CA PHE A 343 15.03 2.59 11.78
C PHE A 343 15.90 2.33 13.01
N GLN A 344 17.22 2.04 12.88
CA GLN A 344 18.09 1.69 13.99
C GLN A 344 18.42 2.92 14.84
N HIS A 345 17.46 3.35 15.66
CA HIS A 345 17.57 4.47 16.58
C HIS A 345 16.83 4.16 17.89
N GLY A 346 17.37 4.59 19.02
CA GLY A 346 16.72 4.47 20.32
C GLY A 346 16.40 3.03 20.73
N LYS A 347 15.12 2.65 20.71
CA LYS A 347 14.64 1.32 21.12
C LYS A 347 14.78 0.26 20.03
N PHE A 348 15.03 0.64 18.79
CA PHE A 348 15.21 -0.29 17.68
C PHE A 348 16.70 -0.66 17.55
N ALA A 349 17.04 -1.87 17.92
CA ALA A 349 18.42 -2.36 18.00
C ALA A 349 18.96 -2.85 16.65
N LEU A 350 20.26 -3.19 16.63
CA LEU A 350 20.90 -3.82 15.46
C LEU A 350 20.25 -5.18 15.12
N GLU A 351 19.92 -5.97 16.15
CA GLU A 351 19.24 -7.24 15.98
C GLU A 351 17.89 -7.08 15.25
N ASP A 352 17.09 -6.07 15.64
CA ASP A 352 15.84 -5.72 14.98
C ASP A 352 16.07 -5.36 13.50
N SER A 353 17.19 -4.66 13.22
CA SER A 353 17.57 -4.30 11.85
C SER A 353 17.89 -5.53 11.02
N VAL A 354 18.59 -6.51 11.57
CA VAL A 354 18.92 -7.77 10.89
C VAL A 354 17.64 -8.59 10.61
N LEU A 355 16.78 -8.76 11.63
CA LEU A 355 15.53 -9.51 11.49
C LEU A 355 14.56 -8.84 10.49
N THR A 356 14.48 -7.50 10.52
CA THR A 356 13.69 -6.73 9.53
C THR A 356 14.28 -6.86 8.13
N ALA A 357 15.61 -6.84 7.99
CA ALA A 357 16.27 -7.00 6.69
C ALA A 357 16.05 -8.40 6.09
N GLN A 358 15.99 -9.44 6.90
CA GLN A 358 15.64 -10.80 6.47
C GLN A 358 14.21 -10.86 5.92
N ALA A 359 13.24 -10.27 6.61
CA ALA A 359 11.87 -10.16 6.11
C ALA A 359 11.80 -9.31 4.82
N LEU A 360 12.59 -8.22 4.74
CA LEU A 360 12.69 -7.38 3.55
C LEU A 360 13.26 -8.14 2.36
N ALA A 361 14.31 -8.93 2.55
CA ALA A 361 14.86 -9.79 1.50
C ALA A 361 13.82 -10.78 0.97
N ALA A 362 13.05 -11.41 1.84
CA ALA A 362 11.97 -12.33 1.46
C ALA A 362 10.87 -11.63 0.65
N PHE A 363 10.43 -10.43 1.04
CA PHE A 363 9.49 -9.61 0.24
C PHE A 363 10.08 -9.21 -1.11
N SER A 364 11.34 -8.81 -1.12
CA SER A 364 12.00 -8.25 -2.31
C SER A 364 12.14 -9.25 -3.45
N ILE A 365 12.20 -10.56 -3.16
CA ILE A 365 12.12 -11.62 -4.16
C ILE A 365 10.85 -11.50 -5.00
N GLY A 366 9.74 -11.08 -4.40
CA GLY A 366 8.46 -10.88 -5.07
C GLY A 366 8.32 -9.56 -5.83
N LEU A 367 9.22 -8.59 -5.65
CA LEU A 367 9.08 -7.24 -6.18
C LEU A 367 8.87 -7.19 -7.71
N PRO A 368 9.62 -7.94 -8.55
CA PRO A 368 9.34 -8.01 -9.97
C PRO A 368 7.92 -8.52 -10.26
N SER A 369 7.47 -9.54 -9.54
CA SER A 369 6.14 -10.13 -9.71
C SER A 369 5.03 -9.15 -9.30
N TYR A 370 5.16 -8.41 -8.22
CA TYR A 370 4.18 -7.40 -7.80
C TYR A 370 3.97 -6.33 -8.87
N ILE A 371 5.03 -5.92 -9.55
CA ILE A 371 4.94 -4.93 -10.63
C ILE A 371 4.44 -5.57 -11.93
N LEU A 372 4.88 -6.78 -12.27
CA LEU A 372 4.43 -7.47 -13.49
C LEU A 372 2.91 -7.75 -13.47
N VAL A 373 2.30 -8.02 -12.31
CA VAL A 373 0.83 -8.08 -12.20
C VAL A 373 0.20 -6.80 -12.71
N LYS A 374 0.75 -5.62 -12.34
CA LYS A 374 0.23 -4.31 -12.76
C LYS A 374 0.45 -4.01 -14.25
N VAL A 375 1.42 -4.67 -14.88
CA VAL A 375 1.70 -4.57 -16.34
C VAL A 375 0.82 -5.53 -17.15
N LEU A 376 0.55 -6.73 -16.64
CA LEU A 376 -0.22 -7.75 -17.35
C LEU A 376 -1.74 -7.52 -17.23
N THR A 377 -2.21 -7.08 -16.09
CA THR A 377 -3.65 -6.85 -15.83
C THR A 377 -4.32 -5.88 -16.82
N PRO A 378 -3.71 -4.74 -17.23
CA PRO A 378 -4.24 -3.90 -18.30
C PRO A 378 -4.55 -4.62 -19.61
N GLY A 379 -3.77 -5.64 -19.96
CA GLY A 379 -4.01 -6.45 -21.15
C GLY A 379 -5.36 -7.20 -21.14
N TYR A 380 -5.87 -7.52 -19.95
CA TYR A 380 -7.22 -8.08 -19.76
C TYR A 380 -8.30 -7.00 -19.71
N TYR A 381 -8.09 -5.96 -18.91
CA TYR A 381 -9.08 -4.91 -18.70
C TYR A 381 -9.39 -4.15 -20.00
N ALA A 382 -8.38 -3.91 -20.83
CA ALA A 382 -8.54 -3.28 -22.12
C ALA A 382 -9.40 -4.12 -23.10
N ARG A 383 -9.54 -5.44 -22.82
CA ARG A 383 -10.42 -6.37 -23.54
C ARG A 383 -11.72 -6.68 -22.78
N SER A 384 -12.05 -5.85 -21.77
CA SER A 384 -13.24 -6.00 -20.91
C SER A 384 -13.30 -7.33 -20.12
N ASP A 385 -12.15 -8.04 -19.99
CA ASP A 385 -12.04 -9.24 -19.16
C ASP A 385 -11.59 -8.86 -17.75
N THR A 386 -12.53 -8.60 -16.88
CA THR A 386 -12.27 -8.37 -15.45
C THR A 386 -12.27 -9.67 -14.64
N ARG A 387 -12.89 -10.74 -15.17
CA ARG A 387 -13.10 -12.00 -14.43
C ARG A 387 -11.81 -12.80 -14.29
N THR A 388 -11.00 -12.87 -15.35
CA THR A 388 -9.76 -13.67 -15.33
C THR A 388 -8.74 -13.15 -14.32
N PRO A 389 -8.39 -11.84 -14.26
CA PRO A 389 -7.49 -11.32 -13.24
C PRO A 389 -8.00 -11.53 -11.80
N VAL A 390 -9.30 -11.33 -11.56
CA VAL A 390 -9.90 -11.55 -10.23
C VAL A 390 -9.79 -13.02 -9.83
N ARG A 391 -10.12 -13.95 -10.73
CA ARG A 391 -9.98 -15.40 -10.47
C ARG A 391 -8.55 -15.77 -10.09
N TYR A 392 -7.55 -15.28 -10.83
CA TYR A 392 -6.15 -15.58 -10.57
C TYR A 392 -5.64 -14.91 -9.30
N ALA A 393 -6.10 -13.72 -8.99
CA ALA A 393 -5.81 -13.06 -7.69
C ALA A 393 -6.37 -13.90 -6.53
N THR A 394 -7.60 -14.44 -6.64
CA THR A 394 -8.20 -15.32 -5.63
C THR A 394 -7.41 -16.63 -5.49
N MET A 395 -7.00 -17.26 -6.60
CA MET A 395 -6.16 -18.46 -6.56
C MET A 395 -4.80 -18.17 -5.90
N SER A 396 -4.18 -17.05 -6.23
CA SER A 396 -2.94 -16.59 -5.61
C SER A 396 -3.10 -16.36 -4.10
N MET A 397 -4.25 -15.85 -3.66
CA MET A 397 -4.55 -15.69 -2.24
C MET A 397 -4.62 -17.04 -1.51
N VAL A 398 -5.23 -18.06 -2.12
CA VAL A 398 -5.26 -19.43 -1.56
C VAL A 398 -3.84 -20.00 -1.48
N VAL A 399 -3.04 -19.84 -2.55
CA VAL A 399 -1.62 -20.25 -2.55
C VAL A 399 -0.85 -19.53 -1.44
N ASN A 400 -1.06 -18.23 -1.28
CA ASN A 400 -0.43 -17.45 -0.20
C ASN A 400 -0.77 -18.02 1.18
N LEU A 401 -2.05 -18.31 1.43
CA LEU A 401 -2.49 -18.87 2.72
C LEU A 401 -1.85 -20.23 3.01
N VAL A 402 -1.84 -21.13 2.03
CA VAL A 402 -1.21 -22.45 2.16
C VAL A 402 0.28 -22.34 2.43
N LEU A 403 0.98 -21.48 1.67
CA LEU A 403 2.40 -21.25 1.86
C LEU A 403 2.72 -20.53 3.19
N ASN A 404 1.87 -19.62 3.65
CA ASN A 404 2.00 -19.02 4.99
C ASN A 404 2.02 -20.11 6.07
N LEU A 405 1.03 -21.00 6.05
CA LEU A 405 0.95 -22.10 7.02
C LEU A 405 2.15 -23.04 6.93
N ALA A 406 2.65 -23.32 5.71
CA ALA A 406 3.81 -24.18 5.50
C ALA A 406 5.12 -23.54 5.96
N PHE A 407 5.30 -22.23 5.74
CA PHE A 407 6.58 -21.55 5.95
C PHE A 407 6.72 -20.87 7.31
N ILE A 408 5.62 -20.58 8.00
CA ILE A 408 5.66 -19.79 9.23
C ILE A 408 6.50 -20.46 10.34
N LYS A 409 6.40 -21.78 10.51
CA LYS A 409 7.19 -22.51 11.50
C LYS A 409 8.68 -22.65 11.09
N PRO A 410 9.03 -23.13 9.87
CA PRO A 410 10.43 -23.35 9.51
C PRO A 410 11.20 -22.05 9.21
N LEU A 411 10.55 -21.00 8.72
CA LEU A 411 11.20 -19.75 8.30
C LEU A 411 10.89 -18.56 9.23
N GLY A 412 10.05 -18.75 10.24
CA GLY A 412 9.70 -17.69 11.19
C GLY A 412 9.11 -16.46 10.48
N HIS A 413 9.58 -15.28 10.86
CA HIS A 413 9.13 -13.99 10.33
C HIS A 413 9.41 -13.78 8.83
N MET A 414 10.29 -14.59 8.20
CA MET A 414 10.52 -14.58 6.75
C MET A 414 9.42 -15.35 5.99
N GLY A 415 8.71 -16.26 6.66
CA GLY A 415 7.70 -17.14 6.04
C GLY A 415 6.58 -16.36 5.34
N PRO A 416 5.83 -15.50 6.01
CA PRO A 416 4.75 -14.72 5.40
C PRO A 416 5.19 -13.83 4.22
N PRO A 417 6.31 -13.08 4.30
CA PRO A 417 6.88 -12.36 3.15
C PRO A 417 7.19 -13.25 1.95
N LEU A 418 7.85 -14.39 2.18
CA LEU A 418 8.22 -15.31 1.11
C LEU A 418 6.98 -15.97 0.49
N ALA A 419 5.99 -16.36 1.29
CA ALA A 419 4.71 -16.86 0.80
C ALA A 419 4.03 -15.85 -0.13
N THR A 420 4.06 -14.57 0.23
CA THR A 420 3.51 -13.47 -0.59
C THR A 420 4.27 -13.32 -1.91
N ALA A 421 5.60 -13.41 -1.89
CA ALA A 421 6.44 -13.34 -3.07
C ALA A 421 6.15 -14.49 -4.05
N ILE A 422 6.08 -15.73 -3.55
CA ILE A 422 5.79 -16.90 -4.38
C ILE A 422 4.36 -16.85 -4.93
N ALA A 423 3.37 -16.52 -4.10
CA ALA A 423 1.98 -16.41 -4.53
C ALA A 423 1.80 -15.36 -5.63
N SER A 424 2.48 -14.21 -5.54
CA SER A 424 2.47 -13.21 -6.61
C SER A 424 3.15 -13.71 -7.88
N THR A 425 4.21 -14.49 -7.77
CA THR A 425 4.88 -15.12 -8.92
C THR A 425 3.96 -16.13 -9.61
N VAL A 426 3.21 -16.92 -8.85
CA VAL A 426 2.17 -17.82 -9.39
C VAL A 426 1.09 -17.02 -10.11
N ASN A 427 0.63 -15.89 -9.56
CA ASN A 427 -0.33 -15.01 -10.21
C ASN A 427 0.18 -14.49 -11.56
N VAL A 428 1.42 -13.96 -11.59
CA VAL A 428 2.08 -13.52 -12.84
C VAL A 428 2.14 -14.66 -13.86
N ALA A 429 2.55 -15.86 -13.43
CA ALA A 429 2.66 -17.00 -14.32
C ALA A 429 1.30 -17.39 -14.94
N MET A 430 0.22 -17.36 -14.15
CA MET A 430 -1.14 -17.62 -14.63
C MET A 430 -1.62 -16.53 -15.61
N LEU A 431 -1.44 -15.27 -15.26
CA LEU A 431 -1.79 -14.14 -16.14
C LEU A 431 -1.01 -14.20 -17.45
N TYR A 432 0.29 -14.34 -17.38
CA TYR A 432 1.17 -14.41 -18.55
C TYR A 432 0.81 -15.58 -19.48
N ARG A 433 0.72 -16.81 -18.93
CA ARG A 433 0.40 -18.01 -19.72
C ARG A 433 -0.96 -17.89 -20.42
N THR A 434 -1.94 -17.31 -19.76
CA THR A 434 -3.27 -17.15 -20.34
C THR A 434 -3.30 -16.09 -21.45
N LEU A 435 -2.61 -14.95 -21.29
CA LEU A 435 -2.48 -13.96 -22.36
C LEU A 435 -1.81 -14.56 -23.60
N VAL A 436 -0.73 -15.33 -23.40
CA VAL A 436 -0.02 -16.00 -24.50
C VAL A 436 -0.90 -17.06 -25.19
N ARG A 437 -1.60 -17.92 -24.42
CA ARG A 437 -2.49 -18.95 -24.97
C ARG A 437 -3.66 -18.38 -25.78
N ARG A 438 -4.14 -17.21 -25.39
CA ARG A 438 -5.24 -16.52 -26.11
C ARG A 438 -4.74 -15.71 -27.32
N GLY A 439 -3.45 -15.66 -27.58
CA GLY A 439 -2.87 -14.83 -28.64
C GLY A 439 -2.93 -13.32 -28.37
N HIS A 440 -3.26 -12.94 -27.13
CA HIS A 440 -3.36 -11.52 -26.74
C HIS A 440 -2.02 -10.89 -26.36
N PHE A 441 -0.99 -11.71 -26.22
CA PHE A 441 0.37 -11.28 -25.93
C PHE A 441 1.38 -12.27 -26.49
N THR A 442 2.41 -11.73 -27.15
CA THR A 442 3.56 -12.52 -27.61
C THR A 442 4.83 -11.81 -27.15
N PRO A 443 5.69 -12.47 -26.36
CA PRO A 443 6.97 -11.88 -25.94
C PRO A 443 7.87 -11.75 -27.16
N ASP A 444 8.26 -10.51 -27.49
CA ASP A 444 9.16 -10.25 -28.61
C ASP A 444 10.60 -10.67 -28.31
N ALA A 445 11.41 -10.80 -29.36
CA ALA A 445 12.81 -11.19 -29.25
C ALA A 445 13.62 -10.16 -28.43
N ARG A 446 13.21 -8.88 -28.47
CA ARG A 446 13.82 -7.81 -27.72
C ARG A 446 13.58 -7.98 -26.22
N LEU A 447 12.33 -8.21 -25.78
CA LEU A 447 12.01 -8.46 -24.37
C LEU A 447 12.80 -9.66 -23.84
N ARG A 448 12.78 -10.82 -24.54
CA ARG A 448 13.50 -12.02 -24.09
C ARG A 448 15.00 -11.78 -23.92
N ARG A 449 15.63 -11.11 -24.91
CA ARG A 449 17.07 -10.78 -24.86
C ARG A 449 17.39 -9.79 -23.75
N ARG A 450 16.57 -8.73 -23.61
CA ARG A 450 16.77 -7.70 -22.59
C ARG A 450 16.55 -8.23 -21.18
N THR A 451 15.53 -9.05 -20.94
CA THR A 451 15.28 -9.66 -19.62
C THR A 451 16.51 -10.37 -19.09
N TRP A 452 17.13 -11.23 -19.93
CA TRP A 452 18.33 -11.95 -19.52
C TRP A 452 19.52 -11.01 -19.24
N ARG A 453 19.72 -10.02 -20.10
CA ARG A 453 20.79 -9.03 -19.92
C ARG A 453 20.59 -8.17 -18.68
N LEU A 454 19.36 -7.77 -18.39
CA LEU A 454 19.02 -7.02 -17.17
C LEU A 454 19.25 -7.87 -15.91
N LEU A 455 18.92 -9.16 -15.97
CA LEU A 455 19.21 -10.08 -14.87
C LEU A 455 20.72 -10.18 -14.61
N VAL A 456 21.53 -10.36 -15.67
CA VAL A 456 22.98 -10.40 -15.56
C VAL A 456 23.53 -9.08 -15.00
N ALA A 457 23.04 -7.94 -15.49
CA ALA A 457 23.46 -6.62 -15.00
C ALA A 457 23.11 -6.43 -13.51
N ALA A 458 21.91 -6.87 -13.08
CA ALA A 458 21.52 -6.82 -11.68
C ALA A 458 22.38 -7.74 -10.79
N LEU A 459 22.72 -8.94 -11.28
CA LEU A 459 23.63 -9.84 -10.56
C LEU A 459 25.05 -9.27 -10.44
N ILE A 460 25.59 -8.67 -11.49
CA ILE A 460 26.89 -7.96 -11.43
C ILE A 460 26.83 -6.86 -10.37
N MET A 461 25.78 -6.04 -10.39
CA MET A 461 25.56 -5.03 -9.37
C MET A 461 25.52 -5.66 -7.96
N GLY A 462 24.80 -6.77 -7.80
CA GLY A 462 24.67 -7.47 -6.53
C GLY A 462 25.99 -7.96 -5.97
N VAL A 463 26.85 -8.53 -6.82
CA VAL A 463 28.21 -8.98 -6.43
C VAL A 463 29.05 -7.79 -5.95
N VAL A 464 29.07 -6.69 -6.70
CA VAL A 464 29.82 -5.50 -6.32
C VAL A 464 29.29 -4.92 -5.00
N MET A 465 27.97 -4.82 -4.86
CA MET A 465 27.35 -4.32 -3.63
C MET A 465 27.62 -5.24 -2.43
N TYR A 466 27.67 -6.55 -2.62
CA TYR A 466 27.99 -7.50 -1.55
C TYR A 466 29.41 -7.26 -0.99
N PHE A 467 30.40 -7.10 -1.86
CA PHE A 467 31.77 -6.78 -1.43
C PHE A 467 31.87 -5.39 -0.80
N LEU A 468 31.21 -4.38 -1.37
CA LEU A 468 31.19 -3.05 -0.78
C LEU A 468 30.49 -3.05 0.58
N ASN A 469 29.37 -3.77 0.73
CA ASN A 469 28.65 -3.87 1.99
C ASN A 469 29.53 -4.50 3.08
N SER A 470 30.37 -5.49 2.74
CA SER A 470 31.34 -6.06 3.70
C SER A 470 32.41 -5.06 4.14
N LEU A 471 32.88 -4.20 3.22
CA LEU A 471 33.81 -3.12 3.55
C LEU A 471 33.18 -2.03 4.43
N PHE A 472 31.89 -1.77 4.27
CA PHE A 472 31.14 -0.75 5.00
C PHE A 472 30.56 -1.22 6.34
N GLN A 473 30.79 -2.48 6.75
CA GLN A 473 30.30 -3.04 8.03
C GLN A 473 30.61 -2.16 9.26
N PRO A 474 31.81 -1.58 9.43
CA PRO A 474 32.09 -0.70 10.56
C PRO A 474 31.19 0.54 10.62
N PHE A 475 30.83 1.09 9.46
CA PHE A 475 29.96 2.26 9.37
C PHE A 475 28.49 1.92 9.55
N VAL A 476 28.06 0.70 9.19
CA VAL A 476 26.69 0.20 9.40
C VAL A 476 26.37 0.02 10.88
N THR A 477 27.38 -0.31 11.70
CA THR A 477 27.25 -0.43 13.15
C THR A 477 27.60 0.85 13.92
N GLY A 478 28.05 1.87 13.20
CA GLY A 478 28.48 3.16 13.73
C GLY A 478 27.36 4.12 14.13
N THR A 479 27.68 5.40 14.16
CA THR A 479 26.74 6.48 14.47
C THR A 479 25.62 6.62 13.40
N SER A 480 24.55 7.34 13.73
CA SER A 480 23.47 7.59 12.76
C SER A 480 23.96 8.24 11.47
N VAL A 481 24.92 9.17 11.56
CA VAL A 481 25.48 9.86 10.39
C VAL A 481 26.25 8.88 9.50
N GLU A 482 27.06 8.01 10.11
CA GLU A 482 27.83 6.99 9.40
C GLU A 482 26.90 5.99 8.70
N ARG A 483 25.83 5.53 9.35
CA ARG A 483 24.83 4.64 8.75
C ARG A 483 24.14 5.26 7.54
N TRP A 484 23.73 6.53 7.65
CA TRP A 484 23.15 7.26 6.51
C TRP A 484 24.15 7.45 5.39
N GLY A 485 25.39 7.81 5.72
CA GLY A 485 26.49 7.93 4.75
C GLY A 485 26.75 6.62 4.02
N ALA A 486 26.91 5.52 4.75
CA ALA A 486 27.13 4.19 4.19
C ALA A 486 25.98 3.77 3.27
N MET A 487 24.73 3.93 3.71
CA MET A 487 23.55 3.61 2.89
C MET A 487 23.52 4.42 1.59
N LEU A 488 23.73 5.74 1.65
CA LEU A 488 23.71 6.61 0.47
C LEU A 488 24.81 6.25 -0.53
N VAL A 489 26.02 5.99 -0.04
CA VAL A 489 27.15 5.57 -0.89
C VAL A 489 26.87 4.22 -1.53
N LEU A 490 26.37 3.24 -0.77
CA LEU A 490 26.02 1.92 -1.29
C LEU A 490 24.95 2.02 -2.37
N VAL A 491 23.85 2.73 -2.11
CA VAL A 491 22.74 2.88 -3.07
C VAL A 491 23.19 3.63 -4.33
N ALA A 492 23.95 4.73 -4.19
CA ALA A 492 24.46 5.50 -5.32
C ALA A 492 25.43 4.67 -6.18
N THR A 493 26.37 3.97 -5.53
CA THR A 493 27.32 3.08 -6.23
C THR A 493 26.59 1.94 -6.93
N GLY A 494 25.59 1.32 -6.27
CA GLY A 494 24.75 0.31 -6.89
C GLY A 494 24.06 0.81 -8.16
N GLY A 495 23.48 2.01 -8.11
CA GLY A 495 22.86 2.65 -9.28
C GLY A 495 23.84 2.89 -10.42
N VAL A 496 25.05 3.38 -10.13
CA VAL A 496 26.10 3.60 -11.12
C VAL A 496 26.58 2.27 -11.73
N VAL A 497 26.87 1.28 -10.90
CA VAL A 497 27.29 -0.07 -11.35
C VAL A 497 26.21 -0.70 -12.24
N TYR A 498 24.95 -0.61 -11.84
CA TYR A 498 23.84 -1.13 -12.66
C TYR A 498 23.74 -0.40 -14.00
N ALA A 499 23.84 0.93 -14.02
CA ALA A 499 23.82 1.71 -15.25
C ALA A 499 24.96 1.29 -16.19
N ILE A 500 26.19 1.17 -15.68
CA ILE A 500 27.35 0.69 -16.46
C ILE A 500 27.11 -0.75 -16.94
N ALA A 501 26.67 -1.65 -16.07
CA ALA A 501 26.43 -3.05 -16.42
C ALA A 501 25.34 -3.19 -17.49
N THR A 502 24.27 -2.37 -17.46
CA THR A 502 23.24 -2.39 -18.51
C THR A 502 23.74 -1.90 -19.86
N LEU A 503 24.67 -0.95 -19.88
CA LEU A 503 25.34 -0.50 -21.12
C LEU A 503 26.29 -1.57 -21.66
N LEU A 504 27.12 -2.17 -20.81
CA LEU A 504 28.08 -3.22 -21.19
C LEU A 504 27.40 -4.48 -21.70
N THR A 505 26.33 -4.91 -21.05
CA THR A 505 25.53 -6.06 -21.49
C THR A 505 24.68 -5.77 -22.73
N GLY A 506 24.57 -4.49 -23.12
CA GLY A 506 23.73 -4.04 -24.23
C GLY A 506 22.23 -4.21 -23.94
N ALA A 507 21.84 -4.25 -22.67
CA ALA A 507 20.43 -4.26 -22.25
C ALA A 507 19.75 -2.93 -22.61
N PHE A 508 20.48 -1.82 -22.48
CA PHE A 508 20.06 -0.49 -22.93
C PHE A 508 21.16 0.14 -23.81
N ARG A 509 20.71 0.93 -24.81
CA ARG A 509 21.61 1.76 -25.64
C ARG A 509 21.35 3.22 -25.32
N LEU A 510 22.39 4.05 -25.41
CA LEU A 510 22.26 5.51 -25.16
C LEU A 510 21.19 6.16 -26.04
N GLY A 511 20.96 5.64 -27.26
CA GLY A 511 19.88 6.07 -28.15
C GLY A 511 18.46 5.78 -27.62
N ASP A 512 18.28 4.79 -26.75
CA ASP A 512 16.97 4.51 -26.14
C ASP A 512 16.59 5.61 -25.12
N ILE A 513 17.58 6.22 -24.45
CA ILE A 513 17.38 7.31 -23.48
C ILE A 513 16.96 8.59 -24.21
N SER A 514 17.58 8.89 -25.35
CA SER A 514 17.25 10.08 -26.14
C SER A 514 15.83 10.04 -26.72
N THR A 515 15.34 8.85 -27.08
CA THR A 515 13.96 8.66 -27.57
C THR A 515 12.92 8.77 -26.45
N LEU A 516 13.24 8.38 -25.21
CA LEU A 516 12.37 8.57 -24.04
C LEU A 516 12.25 10.07 -23.68
N LEU A 517 13.33 10.82 -23.74
CA LEU A 517 13.34 12.25 -23.44
C LEU A 517 12.69 13.11 -24.55
N ARG A 518 12.79 12.70 -25.83
CA ARG A 518 12.15 13.40 -26.96
C ARG A 518 10.63 13.21 -27.05
N ARG A 519 10.08 12.10 -26.54
CA ARG A 519 8.62 11.87 -26.52
C ARG A 519 7.89 12.58 -25.36
N SER A 520 8.62 13.22 -24.47
CA SER A 520 8.07 14.02 -23.36
C SER A 520 7.87 15.51 -23.73
N LYS A 521 8.21 15.92 -24.95
CA LYS A 521 7.82 17.19 -25.56
C LYS A 521 6.71 16.95 -26.60
#